data_a9dec9466c0e2cee4af81b524953ec92
#
_entry.id   a9dec9466c0e2cee4af81b524953ec92
#
_cell.length_a   1.000
_cell.length_b   1.000
_cell.length_c   1.000
_cell.angle_alpha   90.00
_cell.angle_beta   90.00
_cell.angle_gamma   90.00
#
_symmetry.space_group_name_H-M   'P 1'
#
loop_
_entity.id
_entity.type
_entity.pdbx_description
1 polymer ?
#
loop_
_entity_poly.entity_id
_entity_poly.type
_entity_poly.pdbx_seq_one_letter_code
_entity_poly.pdbx_strand_id
1 'polypeptide(L)'
;MTSDLLRKLTLSGAVAAFALAGCADASGVDPAEADHDHEEAPGEVEQGSEELISSVNCKERTDTAYVQGKASTIKVITVGGKPVAKATGHAFLKMQKAAHEAGVYLAINSGFRTMSEQQYFYNCYLTKKCNNGNLAAKPGYSNHQSGIALDLTTSTWLAKNAGKYGFVRTVPSEAWHYEYTGGSDPGGPCSGGTSSGPSSSGASITWLSPTNDSKVGRSNAKIRVKVTDSKVDQVKFFQGSYHFATATRASDFEVTYSFKYTGEKTLTAVGYTSGGAEVPGAERNVDVTVTN
;
A
#
# COMPACT_ATOMS: atom_id res chain seq x y z
N MET A 1 -53.30 35.19 10.60
CA MET A 1 -54.30 34.22 10.15
C MET A 1 -53.56 32.91 9.99
N THR A 2 -53.61 32.14 11.03
CA THR A 2 -54.21 30.81 11.23
C THR A 2 -53.46 29.74 10.44
N SER A 3 -53.02 28.65 10.92
CA SER A 3 -53.01 27.92 12.18
C SER A 3 -52.49 26.52 11.83
N ASP A 4 -51.63 25.99 12.71
CA ASP A 4 -51.57 24.61 13.20
C ASP A 4 -51.97 23.43 12.32
N LEU A 5 -51.08 22.41 12.30
CA LEU A 5 -51.48 21.07 12.75
C LEU A 5 -50.28 20.21 13.13
N LEU A 6 -50.09 20.03 14.45
CA LEU A 6 -49.36 18.93 15.06
C LEU A 6 -50.04 17.59 14.72
N ARG A 7 -49.25 16.54 14.41
CA ARG A 7 -49.68 15.18 14.73
C ARG A 7 -48.51 14.41 15.34
N LYS A 8 -48.64 14.23 16.64
CA LYS A 8 -47.97 13.18 17.43
C LYS A 8 -48.59 11.83 17.04
N LEU A 9 -47.77 10.82 16.86
CA LEU A 9 -48.19 9.43 17.03
C LEU A 9 -47.18 8.73 17.92
N THR A 10 -47.62 8.43 19.13
CA THR A 10 -47.09 7.44 20.06
C THR A 10 -47.74 6.10 19.80
N LEU A 11 -47.00 5.01 19.83
CA LEU A 11 -47.42 3.65 20.21
C LEU A 11 -46.17 2.90 20.59
N SER A 12 -45.87 2.58 21.87
CA SER A 12 -46.35 1.46 22.71
C SER A 12 -46.06 0.10 22.06
N GLY A 13 -45.04 -0.66 22.46
CA GLY A 13 -44.96 -1.45 23.65
C GLY A 13 -45.24 -2.91 23.31
N ALA A 14 -44.24 -3.81 23.47
CA ALA A 14 -44.47 -5.16 23.94
C ALA A 14 -43.15 -5.80 24.40
N VAL A 15 -43.04 -5.93 25.69
CA VAL A 15 -42.12 -6.79 26.42
C VAL A 15 -42.70 -8.20 26.43
N ALA A 16 -41.94 -9.22 26.05
CA ALA A 16 -42.28 -10.61 26.35
C ALA A 16 -41.12 -11.20 27.13
N ALA A 17 -41.27 -11.30 28.42
CA ALA A 17 -40.48 -12.11 29.32
C ALA A 17 -41.01 -13.54 29.31
N PHE A 18 -40.18 -14.53 29.18
CA PHE A 18 -40.43 -15.89 29.60
C PHE A 18 -39.47 -16.30 30.69
N ALA A 19 -40.07 -16.63 31.83
CA ALA A 19 -39.37 -17.11 33.02
C ALA A 19 -39.62 -18.62 33.21
N LEU A 20 -38.57 -19.30 33.68
CA LEU A 20 -38.48 -20.33 34.70
C LEU A 20 -39.28 -21.66 34.61
N ALA A 21 -38.51 -22.75 34.69
CA ALA A 21 -38.59 -23.82 35.68
C ALA A 21 -37.40 -24.73 35.40
N GLY A 22 -36.43 -25.05 36.22
CA GLY A 22 -36.41 -25.44 37.63
C GLY A 22 -36.62 -26.92 37.81
N CYS A 23 -35.50 -27.71 38.03
CA CYS A 23 -35.52 -28.84 38.97
C CYS A 23 -34.08 -29.26 39.27
N ALA A 24 -33.71 -29.24 40.52
CA ALA A 24 -32.52 -29.82 41.12
C ALA A 24 -32.72 -31.35 41.27
N ASP A 25 -31.63 -32.13 41.21
CA ASP A 25 -31.37 -33.12 42.25
C ASP A 25 -29.87 -33.46 42.37
N ALA A 26 -29.48 -33.74 43.59
CA ALA A 26 -28.13 -33.95 44.04
C ALA A 26 -27.80 -35.42 44.13
N SER A 27 -26.52 -35.75 43.90
CA SER A 27 -25.73 -36.70 44.73
C SER A 27 -24.41 -37.02 44.00
N GLY A 28 -23.39 -36.59 44.49
CA GLY A 28 -22.20 -36.99 45.15
C GLY A 28 -21.52 -38.22 44.66
N VAL A 29 -20.26 -38.15 44.29
CA VAL A 29 -19.06 -38.89 44.75
C VAL A 29 -17.84 -38.43 43.92
N ASP A 30 -16.80 -37.92 44.55
CA ASP A 30 -15.38 -37.92 44.14
C ASP A 30 -14.73 -39.23 44.65
N PRO A 31 -13.52 -39.63 44.30
CA PRO A 31 -12.53 -39.14 43.35
C PRO A 31 -11.90 -40.26 42.49
N ALA A 32 -11.25 -39.95 41.37
CA ALA A 32 -10.00 -40.63 40.96
C ALA A 32 -9.32 -39.84 39.83
N GLU A 33 -8.07 -39.54 40.09
CA GLU A 33 -7.12 -39.01 39.12
C GLU A 33 -7.10 -39.87 37.87
N ALA A 34 -7.25 -39.24 36.71
CA ALA A 34 -6.85 -39.80 35.41
C ALA A 34 -6.21 -38.67 34.61
N ASP A 35 -4.92 -38.78 34.50
CA ASP A 35 -4.03 -38.17 33.54
C ASP A 35 -4.66 -38.23 32.17
N HIS A 36 -5.05 -37.07 31.61
CA HIS A 36 -5.47 -36.98 30.21
C HIS A 36 -4.47 -36.02 29.54
N ASP A 37 -3.58 -36.67 28.79
CA ASP A 37 -2.85 -36.08 27.72
C ASP A 37 -3.77 -35.12 26.93
N HIS A 38 -3.54 -33.83 27.06
CA HIS A 38 -4.08 -32.83 26.16
C HIS A 38 -3.31 -32.94 24.84
N GLU A 39 -3.86 -33.74 23.95
CA GLU A 39 -3.57 -33.64 22.54
C GLU A 39 -3.99 -32.22 22.13
N GLU A 40 -3.01 -31.32 22.06
CA GLU A 40 -3.20 -30.02 21.43
C GLU A 40 -3.66 -30.24 19.99
N ALA A 41 -4.89 -29.85 19.72
CA ALA A 41 -5.38 -29.73 18.35
C ALA A 41 -4.39 -28.87 17.56
N PRO A 42 -4.04 -29.24 16.31
CA PRO A 42 -3.15 -28.44 15.50
C PRO A 42 -3.76 -27.04 15.38
N GLY A 43 -3.05 -26.05 15.95
CA GLY A 43 -3.42 -24.66 15.88
C GLY A 43 -3.73 -24.30 14.43
N GLU A 44 -4.88 -23.70 14.19
CA GLU A 44 -5.18 -23.03 12.94
C GLU A 44 -3.99 -22.11 12.65
N VAL A 45 -3.23 -22.46 11.61
CA VAL A 45 -2.24 -21.56 11.02
C VAL A 45 -3.07 -20.40 10.50
N GLU A 46 -3.11 -19.30 11.27
CA GLU A 46 -3.54 -18.04 10.71
C GLU A 46 -2.70 -17.83 9.46
N GLN A 47 -3.35 -17.96 8.30
CA GLN A 47 -2.82 -17.45 7.05
C GLN A 47 -2.74 -15.94 7.24
N GLY A 48 -1.63 -15.48 7.82
CA GLY A 48 -1.28 -14.07 7.81
C GLY A 48 -1.27 -13.66 6.36
N SER A 49 -2.25 -12.85 5.96
CA SER A 49 -2.23 -12.16 4.69
C SER A 49 -0.95 -11.34 4.68
N GLU A 50 0.06 -11.80 3.93
CA GLU A 50 1.29 -11.05 3.71
C GLU A 50 0.93 -9.82 2.88
N GLU A 51 0.63 -8.77 3.56
CA GLU A 51 0.21 -7.51 3.00
C GLU A 51 1.42 -6.71 2.51
N LEU A 52 1.36 -6.42 1.25
CA LEU A 52 2.39 -5.77 0.47
C LEU A 52 2.55 -4.30 0.86
N ILE A 53 3.59 -3.98 1.59
CA ILE A 53 4.11 -2.62 1.69
C ILE A 53 4.57 -2.19 0.30
N SER A 54 4.21 -0.98 -0.13
CA SER A 54 4.59 -0.47 -1.45
C SER A 54 6.09 -0.51 -1.68
N SER A 55 6.51 -0.93 -2.86
CA SER A 55 7.89 -0.80 -3.32
C SER A 55 8.31 0.67 -3.34
N VAL A 56 9.57 0.95 -3.00
CA VAL A 56 10.13 2.29 -2.99
C VAL A 56 11.37 2.33 -3.87
N ASN A 57 11.34 3.22 -4.89
CA ASN A 57 12.54 3.54 -5.66
C ASN A 57 13.04 4.93 -5.21
N CYS A 58 14.18 4.94 -4.55
CA CYS A 58 14.82 6.14 -4.01
C CYS A 58 15.63 6.94 -5.05
N LYS A 59 15.62 6.56 -6.33
CA LYS A 59 16.21 7.38 -7.39
C LYS A 59 15.44 8.69 -7.48
N GLU A 60 15.98 9.71 -6.81
CA GLU A 60 15.39 11.04 -6.84
C GLU A 60 15.50 11.64 -8.25
N ARG A 61 14.38 12.17 -8.75
CA ARG A 61 14.40 13.11 -9.84
C ARG A 61 14.01 14.50 -9.34
N THR A 62 14.56 15.50 -9.97
CA THR A 62 14.15 16.89 -9.78
C THR A 62 13.05 17.21 -10.77
N ASP A 63 11.93 17.75 -10.30
CA ASP A 63 10.79 18.12 -11.14
C ASP A 63 10.30 19.54 -10.77
N THR A 64 9.34 20.06 -11.54
CA THR A 64 8.73 21.37 -11.29
C THR A 64 7.40 21.21 -10.60
N ALA A 65 7.32 21.63 -9.33
CA ALA A 65 6.08 21.77 -8.60
C ALA A 65 5.43 23.14 -8.87
N TYR A 66 4.12 23.20 -8.62
CA TYR A 66 3.36 24.45 -8.77
C TYR A 66 2.46 24.67 -7.56
N VAL A 67 2.51 25.89 -7.02
CA VAL A 67 1.62 26.36 -5.95
C VAL A 67 1.01 27.69 -6.41
N GLN A 68 -0.29 27.73 -6.59
CA GLN A 68 -1.02 28.92 -7.06
C GLN A 68 -0.40 29.55 -8.31
N GLY A 69 -0.02 28.74 -9.28
CA GLY A 69 0.60 29.13 -10.53
C GLY A 69 2.10 29.45 -10.46
N LYS A 70 2.69 29.48 -9.26
CA LYS A 70 4.13 29.73 -9.08
C LYS A 70 4.90 28.43 -9.12
N ALA A 71 5.92 28.38 -10.00
CA ALA A 71 6.81 27.23 -10.13
C ALA A 71 7.84 27.19 -9.01
N SER A 72 8.19 26.00 -8.56
CA SER A 72 9.27 25.70 -7.63
C SER A 72 9.89 24.34 -7.94
N THR A 73 11.04 24.05 -7.36
CA THR A 73 11.71 22.76 -7.53
C THR A 73 11.24 21.77 -6.47
N ILE A 74 10.96 20.55 -6.88
CA ILE A 74 10.58 19.44 -6.00
C ILE A 74 11.45 18.20 -6.23
N LYS A 75 11.69 17.43 -5.17
CA LYS A 75 12.30 16.10 -5.24
C LYS A 75 11.21 15.06 -5.27
N VAL A 76 11.23 14.21 -6.28
CA VAL A 76 10.25 13.15 -6.54
C VAL A 76 10.94 11.79 -6.46
N ILE A 77 10.33 10.88 -5.73
CA ILE A 77 10.68 9.45 -5.65
C ILE A 77 9.51 8.62 -6.21
N THR A 78 9.70 7.30 -6.33
CA THR A 78 8.60 6.42 -6.75
C THR A 78 8.20 5.52 -5.58
N VAL A 79 6.91 5.49 -5.25
CA VAL A 79 6.32 4.64 -4.21
C VAL A 79 5.14 3.88 -4.81
N GLY A 80 5.16 2.56 -4.74
CA GLY A 80 4.13 1.71 -5.35
C GLY A 80 3.96 1.94 -6.86
N GLY A 81 5.06 2.24 -7.57
CA GLY A 81 5.05 2.57 -9.00
C GLY A 81 4.49 3.96 -9.33
N LYS A 82 4.23 4.82 -8.33
CA LYS A 82 3.69 6.17 -8.52
C LYS A 82 4.71 7.25 -8.15
N PRO A 83 4.85 8.33 -8.97
CA PRO A 83 5.68 9.46 -8.61
C PRO A 83 5.06 10.21 -7.42
N VAL A 84 5.86 10.50 -6.41
CA VAL A 84 5.43 11.23 -5.21
C VAL A 84 6.51 12.21 -4.77
N ALA A 85 6.13 13.35 -4.21
CA ALA A 85 7.10 14.20 -3.51
C ALA A 85 7.75 13.41 -2.38
N LYS A 86 9.05 13.53 -2.21
CA LYS A 86 9.83 12.73 -1.25
C LYS A 86 9.25 12.77 0.17
N ALA A 87 8.96 13.97 0.69
CA ALA A 87 8.38 14.13 2.03
C ALA A 87 7.00 13.45 2.16
N THR A 88 6.13 13.66 1.16
CA THR A 88 4.79 13.05 1.10
C THR A 88 4.87 11.53 1.00
N GLY A 89 5.81 11.02 0.21
CA GLY A 89 6.07 9.58 0.08
C GLY A 89 6.55 8.95 1.39
N HIS A 90 7.46 9.60 2.10
CA HIS A 90 7.92 9.13 3.41
C HIS A 90 6.81 9.11 4.46
N ALA A 91 5.96 10.14 4.49
CA ALA A 91 4.80 10.18 5.37
C ALA A 91 3.79 9.07 5.03
N PHE A 92 3.54 8.85 3.74
CA PHE A 92 2.68 7.76 3.29
C PHE A 92 3.20 6.39 3.71
N LEU A 93 4.48 6.10 3.56
CA LEU A 93 5.07 4.81 3.95
C LEU A 93 4.93 4.53 5.45
N LYS A 94 5.06 5.54 6.31
CA LYS A 94 4.78 5.40 7.75
C LYS A 94 3.30 5.09 8.01
N MET A 95 2.40 5.75 7.30
CA MET A 95 0.96 5.49 7.39
C MET A 95 0.60 4.11 6.87
N GLN A 96 1.16 3.71 5.74
CA GLN A 96 0.95 2.39 5.12
C GLN A 96 1.40 1.25 6.04
N LYS A 97 2.58 1.39 6.68
CA LYS A 97 3.07 0.41 7.65
C LYS A 97 2.07 0.21 8.80
N ALA A 98 1.57 1.28 9.39
CA ALA A 98 0.61 1.20 10.48
C ALA A 98 -0.78 0.69 10.03
N ALA A 99 -1.18 0.97 8.79
CA ALA A 99 -2.39 0.39 8.21
C ALA A 99 -2.24 -1.12 8.03
N HIS A 100 -1.09 -1.56 7.53
CA HIS A 100 -0.75 -2.97 7.37
C HIS A 100 -0.78 -3.71 8.71
N GLU A 101 -0.14 -3.18 9.74
CA GLU A 101 -0.18 -3.72 11.11
C GLU A 101 -1.62 -3.83 11.68
N ALA A 102 -2.54 -3.04 11.14
CA ALA A 102 -3.98 -3.08 11.46
C ALA A 102 -4.80 -3.93 10.48
N GLY A 103 -4.17 -4.72 9.59
CA GLY A 103 -4.82 -5.55 8.59
C GLY A 103 -5.50 -4.73 7.47
N VAL A 104 -5.00 -3.53 7.17
CA VAL A 104 -5.60 -2.65 6.15
C VAL A 104 -4.62 -2.38 5.01
N TYR A 105 -5.04 -2.71 3.79
CA TYR A 105 -4.29 -2.41 2.58
C TYR A 105 -4.48 -0.96 2.15
N LEU A 106 -3.37 -0.22 2.04
CA LEU A 106 -3.32 1.13 1.46
C LEU A 106 -2.42 1.16 0.23
N ALA A 107 -2.88 1.77 -0.86
CA ALA A 107 -2.08 1.99 -2.06
C ALA A 107 -2.29 3.42 -2.59
N ILE A 108 -1.29 3.91 -3.31
CA ILE A 108 -1.35 5.19 -4.04
C ILE A 108 -1.93 4.93 -5.42
N ASN A 109 -3.08 5.51 -5.73
CA ASN A 109 -3.68 5.48 -7.05
C ASN A 109 -3.13 6.60 -7.95
N SER A 110 -2.90 7.80 -7.36
CA SER A 110 -2.32 8.96 -8.04
C SER A 110 -1.48 9.76 -7.04
N GLY A 111 -0.29 10.21 -7.47
CA GLY A 111 0.60 11.03 -6.64
C GLY A 111 0.92 12.36 -7.30
N PHE A 112 2.22 12.71 -7.41
CA PHE A 112 2.68 13.92 -8.07
C PHE A 112 2.29 13.92 -9.54
N ARG A 113 1.83 15.08 -10.04
CA ARG A 113 1.45 15.30 -11.44
C ARG A 113 2.26 16.43 -12.04
N THR A 114 2.79 16.21 -13.22
CA THR A 114 3.42 17.24 -14.06
C THR A 114 2.39 18.25 -14.60
N MET A 115 2.86 19.35 -15.19
CA MET A 115 1.99 20.31 -15.85
C MET A 115 1.17 19.68 -16.98
N SER A 116 1.78 18.82 -17.80
CA SER A 116 1.11 18.17 -18.92
C SER A 116 0.03 17.17 -18.47
N GLU A 117 0.30 16.39 -17.41
CA GLU A 117 -0.68 15.48 -16.84
C GLU A 117 -1.87 16.24 -16.23
N GLN A 118 -1.61 17.32 -15.52
CA GLN A 118 -2.68 18.15 -14.95
C GLN A 118 -3.52 18.82 -16.06
N GLN A 119 -2.89 19.26 -17.15
CA GLN A 119 -3.61 19.78 -18.33
C GLN A 119 -4.52 18.72 -18.93
N TYR A 120 -4.06 17.47 -19.04
CA TYR A 120 -4.88 16.36 -19.50
C TYR A 120 -6.12 16.16 -18.59
N PHE A 121 -5.95 16.08 -17.28
CA PHE A 121 -7.07 15.93 -16.35
C PHE A 121 -8.04 17.12 -16.37
N TYR A 122 -7.52 18.33 -16.49
CA TYR A 122 -8.35 19.53 -16.61
C TYR A 122 -9.17 19.54 -17.91
N ASN A 123 -8.58 19.12 -19.02
CA ASN A 123 -9.33 18.95 -20.28
C ASN A 123 -10.40 17.87 -20.17
N CYS A 124 -10.12 16.76 -19.46
CA CYS A 124 -11.12 15.74 -19.17
C CYS A 124 -12.29 16.32 -18.37
N TYR A 125 -12.02 17.12 -17.36
CA TYR A 125 -13.02 17.80 -16.56
C TYR A 125 -13.88 18.73 -17.39
N LEU A 126 -13.28 19.56 -18.25
CA LEU A 126 -14.01 20.51 -19.10
C LEU A 126 -14.88 19.82 -20.16
N THR A 127 -14.34 18.78 -20.78
CA THR A 127 -15.01 18.11 -21.91
C THR A 127 -15.92 16.96 -21.49
N LYS A 128 -15.77 16.44 -20.26
CA LYS A 128 -16.46 15.25 -19.75
C LYS A 128 -16.23 13.97 -20.56
N LYS A 129 -15.18 13.94 -21.40
CA LYS A 129 -14.92 12.82 -22.34
C LYS A 129 -13.93 11.77 -21.83
N CYS A 130 -13.26 12.04 -20.73
CA CYS A 130 -12.28 11.14 -20.09
C CYS A 130 -12.29 11.33 -18.57
N ASN A 131 -11.59 10.44 -17.84
CA ASN A 131 -11.52 10.45 -16.38
C ASN A 131 -12.89 10.59 -15.69
N ASN A 132 -13.95 9.99 -16.24
CA ASN A 132 -15.34 10.09 -15.80
C ASN A 132 -15.85 11.54 -15.61
N GLY A 133 -15.17 12.53 -16.21
CA GLY A 133 -15.46 13.94 -16.03
C GLY A 133 -15.23 14.44 -14.59
N ASN A 134 -14.44 13.72 -13.79
CA ASN A 134 -14.13 14.09 -12.42
C ASN A 134 -13.54 15.51 -12.35
N LEU A 135 -13.81 16.18 -11.23
CA LEU A 135 -13.27 17.51 -10.96
C LEU A 135 -11.73 17.49 -11.07
N ALA A 136 -11.18 18.49 -11.74
CA ALA A 136 -9.74 18.71 -11.79
C ALA A 136 -9.43 20.20 -11.72
N ALA A 137 -8.48 20.55 -10.88
CA ALA A 137 -8.01 21.92 -10.76
C ALA A 137 -7.32 22.39 -12.05
N LYS A 138 -7.36 23.70 -12.32
CA LYS A 138 -6.61 24.35 -13.39
C LYS A 138 -5.12 24.04 -13.26
N PRO A 139 -4.40 23.79 -14.39
CA PRO A 139 -2.95 23.61 -14.36
C PRO A 139 -2.23 24.71 -13.58
N GLY A 140 -1.30 24.31 -12.73
CA GLY A 140 -0.59 25.19 -11.80
C GLY A 140 -1.29 25.40 -10.45
N TYR A 141 -2.51 24.87 -10.26
CA TYR A 141 -3.31 25.06 -9.05
C TYR A 141 -3.74 23.76 -8.36
N SER A 142 -3.27 22.62 -8.85
CA SER A 142 -3.56 21.31 -8.26
C SER A 142 -2.57 20.98 -7.15
N ASN A 143 -3.07 20.45 -6.02
CA ASN A 143 -2.23 19.96 -4.93
C ASN A 143 -1.45 18.69 -5.26
N HIS A 144 -1.81 17.99 -6.33
CA HIS A 144 -0.95 16.97 -6.95
C HIS A 144 0.29 17.60 -7.59
N GLN A 145 0.18 18.79 -8.18
CA GLN A 145 1.31 19.50 -8.77
C GLN A 145 2.22 20.16 -7.72
N SER A 146 1.72 20.48 -6.53
CA SER A 146 2.55 20.93 -5.42
C SER A 146 3.26 19.77 -4.71
N GLY A 147 2.85 18.51 -5.01
CA GLY A 147 3.44 17.29 -4.45
C GLY A 147 2.87 16.88 -3.08
N ILE A 148 1.90 17.61 -2.54
CA ILE A 148 1.32 17.26 -1.22
C ILE A 148 0.14 16.29 -1.32
N ALA A 149 -0.54 16.19 -2.47
CA ALA A 149 -1.73 15.36 -2.62
C ALA A 149 -1.41 13.94 -3.10
N LEU A 150 -2.14 12.99 -2.51
CA LEU A 150 -2.21 11.59 -2.92
C LEU A 150 -3.67 11.18 -3.04
N ASP A 151 -4.00 10.46 -4.11
CA ASP A 151 -5.25 9.71 -4.20
C ASP A 151 -4.96 8.27 -3.72
N LEU A 152 -5.65 7.84 -2.67
CA LEU A 152 -5.37 6.60 -1.94
C LEU A 152 -6.53 5.59 -2.06
N THR A 153 -6.27 4.31 -1.84
CA THR A 153 -7.34 3.34 -1.58
C THR A 153 -8.12 3.75 -0.34
N THR A 154 -9.45 3.74 -0.44
CA THR A 154 -10.32 4.20 0.65
C THR A 154 -10.57 3.11 1.68
N SER A 155 -10.58 3.47 2.95
CA SER A 155 -10.96 2.58 4.04
C SER A 155 -11.45 3.38 5.26
N THR A 156 -12.19 2.74 6.15
CA THR A 156 -12.58 3.35 7.43
C THR A 156 -11.38 3.61 8.33
N TRP A 157 -10.34 2.78 8.23
CA TRP A 157 -9.09 2.98 8.95
C TRP A 157 -8.38 4.26 8.48
N LEU A 158 -8.24 4.46 7.16
CA LEU A 158 -7.65 5.67 6.57
C LEU A 158 -8.38 6.92 7.05
N ALA A 159 -9.70 6.93 6.96
CA ALA A 159 -10.51 8.08 7.39
C ALA A 159 -10.30 8.46 8.87
N LYS A 160 -10.03 7.48 9.75
CA LYS A 160 -9.82 7.68 11.19
C LYS A 160 -8.37 8.00 11.56
N ASN A 161 -7.41 7.56 10.79
CA ASN A 161 -6.00 7.55 11.20
C ASN A 161 -5.08 8.45 10.36
N ALA A 162 -5.48 8.86 9.17
CA ALA A 162 -4.64 9.66 8.26
C ALA A 162 -4.01 10.90 8.93
N GLY A 163 -4.77 11.59 9.78
CA GLY A 163 -4.33 12.78 10.51
C GLY A 163 -3.12 12.53 11.43
N LYS A 164 -2.95 11.31 11.97
CA LYS A 164 -1.80 10.94 12.80
C LYS A 164 -0.48 10.93 12.01
N TYR A 165 -0.56 10.83 10.69
CA TYR A 165 0.57 10.80 9.77
C TYR A 165 0.70 12.09 8.95
N GLY A 166 -0.05 13.13 9.35
CA GLY A 166 -0.03 14.44 8.70
C GLY A 166 -0.88 14.53 7.43
N PHE A 167 -1.76 13.57 7.16
CA PHE A 167 -2.67 13.61 6.01
C PHE A 167 -4.05 14.09 6.38
N VAL A 168 -4.58 15.03 5.59
CA VAL A 168 -5.91 15.62 5.77
C VAL A 168 -6.71 15.45 4.48
N ARG A 169 -7.97 15.02 4.60
CA ARG A 169 -8.92 14.99 3.48
C ARG A 169 -9.47 16.41 3.28
N THR A 170 -8.98 17.10 2.25
CA THR A 170 -9.33 18.52 1.99
C THR A 170 -10.50 18.69 1.05
N VAL A 171 -10.83 17.66 0.26
CA VAL A 171 -11.97 17.65 -0.67
C VAL A 171 -13.07 16.73 -0.13
N PRO A 172 -14.18 17.26 0.43
CA PRO A 172 -15.22 16.44 1.07
C PRO A 172 -15.89 15.41 0.15
N SER A 173 -16.01 15.72 -1.15
CA SER A 173 -16.59 14.82 -2.16
C SER A 173 -15.65 13.70 -2.63
N GLU A 174 -14.36 13.76 -2.28
CA GLU A 174 -13.34 12.83 -2.73
C GLU A 174 -12.79 12.05 -1.53
N ALA A 175 -13.36 10.88 -1.27
CA ALA A 175 -12.97 10.05 -0.14
C ALA A 175 -11.54 9.50 -0.25
N TRP A 176 -10.96 9.52 -1.43
CA TRP A 176 -9.61 9.06 -1.77
C TRP A 176 -8.55 10.15 -1.70
N HIS A 177 -8.94 11.45 -1.76
CA HIS A 177 -8.01 12.57 -1.87
C HIS A 177 -7.51 13.04 -0.49
N TYR A 178 -6.22 12.88 -0.24
CA TYR A 178 -5.55 13.28 1.00
C TYR A 178 -4.33 14.14 0.71
N GLU A 179 -4.12 15.16 1.52
CA GLU A 179 -3.01 16.11 1.42
C GLU A 179 -2.10 16.02 2.63
N TYR A 180 -0.81 15.90 2.39
CA TYR A 180 0.20 15.92 3.45
C TYR A 180 0.45 17.38 3.90
N THR A 181 0.05 17.68 5.13
CA THR A 181 0.18 18.99 5.77
C THR A 181 1.23 19.04 6.86
N GLY A 182 1.99 17.96 7.03
CA GLY A 182 3.01 17.83 8.08
C GLY A 182 4.24 18.74 7.91
N GLY A 183 4.36 19.44 6.78
CA GLY A 183 5.32 20.51 6.51
C GLY A 183 6.74 20.03 6.22
N SER A 184 7.34 19.21 7.08
CA SER A 184 8.71 18.70 6.90
C SER A 184 8.71 17.23 6.44
N ASP A 185 9.82 16.79 5.85
CA ASP A 185 10.05 15.37 5.55
C ASP A 185 10.20 14.60 6.88
N PRO A 186 9.29 13.65 7.18
CA PRO A 186 9.35 12.89 8.43
C PRO A 186 10.46 11.84 8.44
N GLY A 187 11.27 11.77 7.38
CA GLY A 187 12.27 10.73 7.15
C GLY A 187 11.69 9.39 6.71
N GLY A 188 12.45 8.68 5.94
CA GLY A 188 12.06 7.38 5.40
C GLY A 188 13.22 6.69 4.69
N PRO A 189 12.97 5.65 3.90
CA PRO A 189 14.01 4.83 3.28
C PRO A 189 14.95 5.62 2.34
N CYS A 190 14.50 6.78 1.84
CA CYS A 190 15.27 7.64 0.94
C CYS A 190 15.93 8.84 1.65
N SER A 191 16.09 8.84 2.96
CA SER A 191 16.60 9.99 3.73
C SER A 191 18.13 10.15 3.72
N GLY A 192 18.88 9.15 3.24
CA GLY A 192 20.33 9.26 3.03
C GLY A 192 20.63 10.01 1.73
N GLY A 193 21.19 11.21 1.84
CA GLY A 193 21.62 12.00 0.68
C GLY A 193 22.83 11.39 -0.02
N THR A 194 22.60 10.49 -0.91
CA THR A 194 23.33 10.10 -2.13
C THR A 194 22.45 9.15 -2.89
N SER A 195 22.31 9.36 -4.19
CA SER A 195 21.65 8.47 -5.12
C SER A 195 22.40 7.12 -5.21
N SER A 196 22.21 6.33 -4.21
CA SER A 196 22.47 4.91 -4.26
C SER A 196 21.18 4.25 -3.78
N GLY A 197 20.54 3.50 -4.67
CA GLY A 197 19.73 2.39 -4.20
C GLY A 197 20.51 1.69 -3.08
N PRO A 198 19.87 1.04 -2.10
CA PRO A 198 20.44 0.66 -0.82
C PRO A 198 21.89 0.23 -0.99
N SER A 199 22.78 0.93 -0.25
CA SER A 199 24.25 0.77 -0.32
C SER A 199 24.63 -0.71 -0.42
N SER A 200 25.44 -1.05 -1.41
CA SER A 200 25.86 -2.41 -1.75
C SER A 200 26.80 -3.07 -0.72
N SER A 201 26.90 -2.55 0.49
CA SER A 201 27.58 -3.21 1.59
C SER A 201 26.56 -4.00 2.41
N GLY A 202 26.31 -5.26 2.03
CA GLY A 202 25.46 -6.21 2.75
C GLY A 202 24.08 -6.48 2.13
N ALA A 203 23.88 -6.13 0.86
CA ALA A 203 22.65 -6.47 0.17
C ALA A 203 22.46 -7.99 0.09
N SER A 204 21.47 -8.54 0.79
CA SER A 204 21.17 -9.96 0.75
C SER A 204 20.56 -10.43 -0.57
N ILE A 205 20.02 -9.50 -1.40
CA ILE A 205 19.49 -9.78 -2.73
C ILE A 205 20.11 -8.84 -3.77
N THR A 206 20.49 -9.40 -4.93
CA THR A 206 20.99 -8.66 -6.10
C THR A 206 20.28 -9.15 -7.35
N TRP A 207 19.74 -8.27 -8.17
CA TRP A 207 19.15 -8.61 -9.46
C TRP A 207 20.23 -9.09 -10.43
N LEU A 208 20.00 -10.24 -11.05
CA LEU A 208 20.82 -10.80 -12.14
C LEU A 208 20.10 -10.63 -13.48
N SER A 209 18.78 -10.82 -13.51
CA SER A 209 17.92 -10.63 -14.68
C SER A 209 16.50 -10.29 -14.23
N PRO A 210 15.88 -9.26 -14.81
CA PRO A 210 16.50 -8.24 -15.65
C PRO A 210 17.44 -7.33 -14.88
N THR A 211 18.32 -6.61 -15.59
CA THR A 211 19.16 -5.55 -15.00
C THR A 211 18.43 -4.20 -15.08
N ASN A 212 18.87 -3.24 -14.23
CA ASN A 212 18.23 -1.94 -14.19
C ASN A 212 18.27 -1.24 -15.55
N ASP A 213 17.18 -0.54 -15.88
CA ASP A 213 16.96 0.19 -17.13
C ASP A 213 17.04 -0.70 -18.40
N SER A 214 16.98 -2.04 -18.26
CA SER A 214 17.01 -2.95 -19.41
C SER A 214 15.66 -3.10 -20.10
N LYS A 215 15.70 -3.50 -21.37
CA LYS A 215 14.51 -3.92 -22.12
C LYS A 215 14.28 -5.41 -21.90
N VAL A 216 13.04 -5.78 -21.63
CA VAL A 216 12.62 -7.15 -21.36
C VAL A 216 11.47 -7.51 -22.29
N GLY A 217 11.56 -8.65 -22.95
CA GLY A 217 10.44 -9.16 -23.76
C GLY A 217 9.23 -9.49 -22.88
N ARG A 218 8.03 -9.22 -23.40
CA ARG A 218 6.78 -9.47 -22.67
C ARG A 218 6.58 -10.95 -22.33
N SER A 219 7.01 -11.86 -23.22
CA SER A 219 6.80 -13.29 -23.08
C SER A 219 8.05 -13.98 -22.57
N ASN A 220 7.88 -14.93 -21.63
CA ASN A 220 8.93 -15.79 -21.10
C ASN A 220 10.17 -15.04 -20.56
N ALA A 221 9.94 -13.88 -19.95
CA ALA A 221 11.00 -13.12 -19.31
C ALA A 221 11.63 -13.92 -18.16
N LYS A 222 12.95 -14.06 -18.19
CA LYS A 222 13.72 -14.67 -17.09
C LYS A 222 13.93 -13.65 -15.98
N ILE A 223 13.43 -13.97 -14.80
CA ILE A 223 13.53 -13.16 -13.59
C ILE A 223 14.43 -13.93 -12.62
N ARG A 224 15.59 -13.39 -12.28
CA ARG A 224 16.57 -14.05 -11.42
C ARG A 224 17.27 -13.07 -10.50
N VAL A 225 17.47 -13.49 -9.26
CA VAL A 225 18.26 -12.74 -8.28
C VAL A 225 19.34 -13.63 -7.66
N LYS A 226 20.44 -13.02 -7.23
CA LYS A 226 21.43 -13.65 -6.35
C LYS A 226 21.05 -13.34 -4.90
N VAL A 227 21.01 -14.36 -4.06
CA VAL A 227 20.76 -14.24 -2.63
C VAL A 227 22.02 -14.62 -1.86
N THR A 228 22.50 -13.75 -0.97
CA THR A 228 23.69 -13.98 -0.13
C THR A 228 23.34 -14.24 1.34
N ASP A 229 22.15 -13.84 1.79
CA ASP A 229 21.69 -14.11 3.15
C ASP A 229 21.17 -15.55 3.26
N SER A 230 21.76 -16.32 4.19
CA SER A 230 21.35 -17.72 4.43
C SER A 230 19.95 -17.86 5.01
N LYS A 231 19.38 -16.79 5.58
CA LYS A 231 18.02 -16.78 6.13
C LYS A 231 16.93 -16.70 5.04
N VAL A 232 17.30 -16.28 3.82
CA VAL A 232 16.36 -16.18 2.71
C VAL A 232 16.24 -17.54 2.03
N ASP A 233 15.09 -18.17 2.14
CA ASP A 233 14.74 -19.44 1.49
C ASP A 233 13.85 -19.26 0.27
N GLN A 234 13.07 -18.17 0.27
CA GLN A 234 12.17 -17.81 -0.82
C GLN A 234 12.37 -16.34 -1.20
N VAL A 235 12.17 -16.02 -2.46
CA VAL A 235 12.07 -14.65 -2.96
C VAL A 235 10.75 -14.48 -3.67
N LYS A 236 9.94 -13.54 -3.22
CA LYS A 236 8.70 -13.16 -3.91
C LYS A 236 8.98 -11.96 -4.80
N PHE A 237 8.43 -12.00 -6.01
CA PHE A 237 8.58 -10.94 -7.01
C PHE A 237 7.27 -10.20 -7.21
N PHE A 238 7.38 -8.87 -7.22
CA PHE A 238 6.22 -7.98 -7.30
C PHE A 238 6.37 -6.98 -8.43
N GLN A 239 5.23 -6.54 -8.96
CA GLN A 239 5.08 -5.35 -9.80
C GLN A 239 4.11 -4.38 -9.10
N GLY A 240 4.65 -3.33 -8.48
CA GLY A 240 3.89 -2.55 -7.51
C GLY A 240 3.45 -3.45 -6.36
N SER A 241 2.16 -3.49 -6.06
CA SER A 241 1.57 -4.39 -5.05
C SER A 241 1.20 -5.79 -5.58
N TYR A 242 1.35 -6.05 -6.88
CA TYR A 242 0.96 -7.32 -7.47
C TYR A 242 2.09 -8.34 -7.33
N HIS A 243 1.90 -9.36 -6.47
CA HIS A 243 2.76 -10.53 -6.39
C HIS A 243 2.57 -11.39 -7.64
N PHE A 244 3.61 -11.56 -8.44
CA PHE A 244 3.49 -12.27 -9.70
C PHE A 244 4.25 -13.61 -9.74
N ALA A 245 5.24 -13.82 -8.88
CA ALA A 245 5.98 -15.07 -8.83
C ALA A 245 6.73 -15.24 -7.49
N THR A 246 6.99 -16.50 -7.13
CA THR A 246 7.89 -16.88 -6.04
C THR A 246 8.95 -17.82 -6.56
N ALA A 247 10.22 -17.56 -6.22
CA ALA A 247 11.34 -18.42 -6.46
C ALA A 247 11.92 -18.90 -5.13
N THR A 248 12.51 -20.09 -5.13
CA THR A 248 13.13 -20.67 -3.95
C THR A 248 14.61 -20.96 -4.19
N ARG A 249 15.32 -21.31 -3.14
CA ARG A 249 16.72 -21.74 -3.24
C ARG A 249 16.89 -22.96 -4.19
N ALA A 250 15.90 -23.87 -4.23
CA ALA A 250 15.90 -25.02 -5.12
C ALA A 250 15.81 -24.64 -6.62
N SER A 251 15.21 -23.49 -6.94
CA SER A 251 15.16 -22.94 -8.30
C SER A 251 16.28 -21.94 -8.60
N ASP A 252 17.31 -21.85 -7.74
CA ASP A 252 18.36 -20.84 -7.81
C ASP A 252 17.80 -19.40 -7.91
N PHE A 253 16.67 -19.18 -7.25
CA PHE A 253 15.90 -17.92 -7.23
C PHE A 253 15.59 -17.38 -8.63
N GLU A 254 15.32 -18.28 -9.60
CA GLU A 254 14.91 -17.96 -10.96
C GLU A 254 13.45 -18.37 -11.19
N VAL A 255 12.71 -17.54 -11.92
CA VAL A 255 11.37 -17.82 -12.46
C VAL A 255 11.26 -17.31 -13.89
N THR A 256 10.34 -17.89 -14.67
CA THR A 256 9.95 -17.35 -15.97
C THR A 256 8.59 -16.72 -15.84
N TYR A 257 8.44 -15.49 -16.35
CA TYR A 257 7.20 -14.73 -16.24
C TYR A 257 6.82 -14.07 -17.58
N SER A 258 5.52 -14.00 -17.86
CA SER A 258 4.98 -13.28 -19.01
C SER A 258 4.17 -12.08 -18.55
N PHE A 259 4.63 -10.88 -18.93
CA PHE A 259 3.97 -9.64 -18.56
C PHE A 259 2.66 -9.44 -19.37
N LYS A 260 1.61 -9.00 -18.68
CA LYS A 260 0.33 -8.71 -19.32
C LYS A 260 0.39 -7.48 -20.25
N TYR A 261 1.18 -6.47 -19.86
CA TYR A 261 1.28 -5.17 -20.56
C TYR A 261 2.73 -4.76 -20.77
N THR A 262 3.00 -4.06 -21.87
CA THR A 262 4.27 -3.40 -22.16
C THR A 262 4.43 -2.09 -21.38
N GLY A 263 5.60 -1.44 -21.50
CA GLY A 263 5.93 -0.15 -20.88
C GLY A 263 6.87 -0.26 -19.68
N GLU A 264 7.17 0.87 -19.10
CA GLU A 264 8.05 0.97 -17.93
C GLU A 264 7.42 0.31 -16.70
N LYS A 265 8.23 -0.43 -15.95
CA LYS A 265 7.82 -1.14 -14.73
C LYS A 265 8.95 -1.16 -13.72
N THR A 266 8.61 -0.96 -12.47
CA THR A 266 9.47 -1.30 -11.33
C THR A 266 9.09 -2.68 -10.83
N LEU A 267 10.06 -3.58 -10.80
CA LEU A 267 9.91 -4.90 -10.19
C LEU A 267 10.62 -4.91 -8.84
N THR A 268 10.02 -5.55 -7.86
CA THR A 268 10.56 -5.69 -6.50
C THR A 268 10.79 -7.17 -6.20
N ALA A 269 11.96 -7.50 -5.66
CA ALA A 269 12.29 -8.81 -5.10
C ALA A 269 12.41 -8.69 -3.58
N VAL A 270 11.66 -9.50 -2.84
CA VAL A 270 11.65 -9.51 -1.36
C VAL A 270 11.99 -10.91 -0.87
N GLY A 271 12.92 -11.01 0.08
CA GLY A 271 13.37 -12.29 0.65
C GLY A 271 12.56 -12.70 1.88
N TYR A 272 12.23 -13.98 1.95
CA TYR A 272 11.48 -14.61 3.04
C TYR A 272 12.20 -15.83 3.59
N THR A 273 12.00 -16.11 4.87
CA THR A 273 12.38 -17.37 5.50
C THR A 273 11.52 -18.53 5.01
N SER A 274 11.90 -19.78 5.32
CA SER A 274 11.08 -20.97 5.06
C SER A 274 9.71 -20.91 5.76
N GLY A 275 9.63 -20.23 6.91
CA GLY A 275 8.39 -20.00 7.65
C GLY A 275 7.53 -18.84 7.13
N GLY A 276 7.92 -18.18 6.03
CA GLY A 276 7.17 -17.10 5.38
C GLY A 276 7.38 -15.70 5.99
N ALA A 277 8.23 -15.55 7.00
CA ALA A 277 8.56 -14.23 7.54
C ALA A 277 9.53 -13.49 6.61
N GLU A 278 9.29 -12.19 6.38
CA GLU A 278 10.19 -11.34 5.62
C GLU A 278 11.55 -11.21 6.31
N VAL A 279 12.63 -11.29 5.53
CA VAL A 279 13.99 -11.08 6.02
C VAL A 279 14.33 -9.59 5.94
N PRO A 280 14.54 -8.90 7.07
CA PRO A 280 14.81 -7.47 7.07
C PRO A 280 16.00 -7.09 6.18
N GLY A 281 15.82 -6.10 5.29
CA GLY A 281 16.85 -5.65 4.35
C GLY A 281 17.04 -6.53 3.11
N ALA A 282 16.30 -7.64 3.00
CA ALA A 282 16.29 -8.50 1.82
C ALA A 282 15.24 -8.03 0.79
N GLU A 283 15.29 -6.77 0.41
CA GLU A 283 14.46 -6.17 -0.63
C GLU A 283 15.30 -5.44 -1.67
N ARG A 284 14.96 -5.58 -2.95
CA ARG A 284 15.61 -4.87 -4.07
C ARG A 284 14.66 -4.60 -5.21
N ASN A 285 14.76 -3.41 -5.77
CA ASN A 285 14.01 -2.98 -6.93
C ASN A 285 14.88 -3.02 -8.19
N VAL A 286 14.23 -3.18 -9.33
CA VAL A 286 14.81 -3.01 -10.66
C VAL A 286 13.79 -2.32 -11.57
N ASP A 287 14.23 -1.32 -12.31
CA ASP A 287 13.41 -0.66 -13.32
C ASP A 287 13.66 -1.27 -14.70
N VAL A 288 12.62 -1.59 -15.42
CA VAL A 288 12.68 -2.23 -16.73
C VAL A 288 11.66 -1.64 -17.70
N THR A 289 11.96 -1.72 -19.00
CA THR A 289 10.98 -1.44 -20.05
C THR A 289 10.54 -2.75 -20.68
N VAL A 290 9.29 -3.15 -20.46
CA VAL A 290 8.71 -4.34 -21.09
C VAL A 290 8.32 -4.00 -22.54
N THR A 291 8.83 -4.77 -23.50
CA THR A 291 8.60 -4.62 -24.94
C THR A 291 7.83 -5.83 -25.49
N ASN A 292 7.29 -5.71 -26.70
CA ASN A 292 6.63 -6.84 -27.37
C ASN A 292 7.62 -7.95 -27.74
#